data_61ca1d46c857e577778baa32a0c5a951
#
_entry.id   61ca1d46c857e577778baa32a0c5a951
#
_cell.length_a   1.000
_cell.length_b   1.000
_cell.length_c   1.000
_cell.angle_alpha   90.00
_cell.angle_beta   90.00
_cell.angle_gamma   90.00
#
_symmetry.space_group_name_H-M   'P 1'
#
loop_
_entity.id
_entity.type
_entity.pdbx_description
1 polymer ?
#
loop_
_entity_poly.entity_id
_entity_poly.type
_entity_poly.pdbx_seq_one_letter_code
_entity_poly.pdbx_strand_id
1 'polypeptide(L)'
;MMDYTHEILTAMVDRYERRKGTSAQNGKPQRAVTFDLAKYYPIYRDHLSEEEQAIDDAVTRLSSWQMVAAPRSAQGYYTKITLRLDHIQEIYEFLGRKPAQETRQEQLQLLLDAQRQNPDTLSSRFAGELMAALQAGRSPGYGLQGNVEKLRDVLLALEKIGQLNKETYVRNFSEAVFHDSKHFHSISGIIRSILSDLTDQPVEKKQILEYYNLLENPTYLYLKGGWILEFPDSCIRVTDLPGGIGLTSDGLSAIRSVLLEPRTVITVENLTTYHDIPSDDRAVLYLGGFPNS
;
A
#
# COMPACT_ATOMS: atom_id res chain seq x y z
N MET A 1 -23.62 -18.27 3.58
CA MET A 1 -24.94 -17.63 3.37
C MET A 1 -24.69 -16.13 3.34
N MET A 2 -25.16 -15.42 2.31
CA MET A 2 -24.96 -13.98 2.16
C MET A 2 -25.73 -13.22 3.25
N ASP A 3 -25.11 -12.27 3.93
CA ASP A 3 -25.80 -11.46 4.94
C ASP A 3 -26.41 -10.22 4.27
N TYR A 4 -27.61 -10.37 3.72
CA TYR A 4 -28.37 -9.29 3.08
C TYR A 4 -28.65 -8.11 4.01
N THR A 5 -28.65 -8.31 5.32
CA THR A 5 -28.87 -7.23 6.30
C THR A 5 -27.72 -6.24 6.25
N HIS A 6 -26.50 -6.75 6.28
CA HIS A 6 -25.28 -5.94 6.19
C HIS A 6 -25.09 -5.31 4.80
N GLU A 7 -25.38 -6.06 3.73
CA GLU A 7 -25.25 -5.58 2.35
C GLU A 7 -26.19 -4.43 2.04
N ILE A 8 -27.47 -4.56 2.40
CA ILE A 8 -28.50 -3.52 2.21
C ILE A 8 -28.11 -2.24 2.94
N LEU A 9 -27.76 -2.33 4.23
CA LEU A 9 -27.36 -1.16 5.01
C LEU A 9 -26.09 -0.51 4.46
N THR A 10 -25.10 -1.28 4.08
CA THR A 10 -23.86 -0.77 3.47
C THR A 10 -24.18 0.04 2.22
N ALA A 11 -24.98 -0.51 1.30
CA ALA A 11 -25.36 0.18 0.07
C ALA A 11 -26.17 1.47 0.34
N MET A 12 -27.03 1.45 1.36
CA MET A 12 -27.83 2.64 1.75
C MET A 12 -26.95 3.72 2.39
N VAL A 13 -26.02 3.35 3.27
CA VAL A 13 -25.07 4.29 3.91
C VAL A 13 -24.12 4.89 2.86
N ASP A 14 -23.59 4.10 1.92
CA ASP A 14 -22.77 4.62 0.84
C ASP A 14 -23.48 5.65 -0.02
N ARG A 15 -24.78 5.44 -0.25
CA ARG A 15 -25.62 6.40 -0.98
C ARG A 15 -25.91 7.66 -0.14
N TYR A 16 -26.07 7.50 1.15
CA TYR A 16 -26.23 8.60 2.11
C TYR A 16 -25.00 9.50 2.12
N GLU A 17 -23.81 8.92 2.30
CA GLU A 17 -22.55 9.64 2.38
C GLU A 17 -22.21 10.38 1.08
N ARG A 18 -22.44 9.74 -0.08
CA ARG A 18 -22.28 10.40 -1.40
C ARG A 18 -23.19 11.62 -1.53
N ARG A 19 -24.44 11.55 -1.07
CA ARG A 19 -25.39 12.67 -1.12
C ARG A 19 -25.03 13.76 -0.12
N LYS A 20 -24.57 13.41 1.09
CA LYS A 20 -24.16 14.36 2.13
C LYS A 20 -23.00 15.22 1.64
N GLY A 21 -22.00 14.62 0.99
CA GLY A 21 -20.87 15.34 0.37
C GLY A 21 -21.35 16.39 -0.66
N THR A 22 -22.34 16.05 -1.48
CA THR A 22 -22.86 16.94 -2.52
C THR A 22 -23.84 18.02 -1.94
N SER A 23 -24.60 17.69 -0.90
CA SER A 23 -25.58 18.62 -0.30
C SER A 23 -24.92 19.67 0.59
N ALA A 24 -23.81 19.33 1.27
CA ALA A 24 -23.04 20.28 2.08
C ALA A 24 -22.46 21.41 1.22
N GLN A 25 -22.14 21.13 -0.05
CA GLN A 25 -21.68 22.16 -1.01
C GLN A 25 -22.79 23.08 -1.51
N ASN A 26 -24.06 22.66 -1.48
CA ASN A 26 -25.19 23.36 -2.12
C ASN A 26 -26.23 23.94 -1.13
N GLY A 27 -26.03 23.81 0.19
CA GLY A 27 -26.94 24.37 1.21
C GLY A 27 -28.38 23.81 1.20
N LYS A 28 -28.62 22.67 0.52
CA LYS A 28 -29.97 22.08 0.39
C LYS A 28 -30.24 21.06 1.50
N PRO A 29 -31.49 20.96 2.01
CA PRO A 29 -31.83 19.96 3.01
C PRO A 29 -31.61 18.57 2.49
N GLN A 30 -31.10 17.68 3.37
CA GLN A 30 -30.76 16.32 3.03
C GLN A 30 -32.00 15.51 2.68
N ARG A 31 -32.09 14.98 1.46
CA ARG A 31 -33.20 14.15 1.02
C ARG A 31 -33.06 12.75 1.61
N ALA A 32 -34.17 12.12 1.96
CA ALA A 32 -34.24 10.74 2.42
C ALA A 32 -33.53 9.79 1.43
N VAL A 33 -32.80 8.85 1.97
CA VAL A 33 -32.12 7.80 1.16
C VAL A 33 -33.11 6.65 0.99
N THR A 34 -33.71 6.59 -0.18
CA THR A 34 -34.64 5.52 -0.56
C THR A 34 -33.93 4.51 -1.46
N PHE A 35 -34.16 3.24 -1.22
CA PHE A 35 -33.60 2.10 -1.92
C PHE A 35 -34.76 1.29 -2.51
N ASP A 36 -34.70 1.02 -3.81
CA ASP A 36 -35.68 0.22 -4.55
C ASP A 36 -35.15 -1.19 -4.66
N LEU A 37 -35.81 -2.14 -4.01
CA LEU A 37 -35.34 -3.52 -3.91
C LEU A 37 -35.28 -4.21 -5.27
N ALA A 38 -36.31 -4.08 -6.10
CA ALA A 38 -36.35 -4.72 -7.41
C ALA A 38 -35.34 -4.12 -8.41
N LYS A 39 -34.93 -2.87 -8.18
CA LYS A 39 -33.86 -2.25 -8.97
C LYS A 39 -32.46 -2.72 -8.56
N TYR A 40 -32.26 -2.95 -7.29
CA TYR A 40 -30.96 -3.36 -6.75
C TYR A 40 -30.74 -4.88 -6.84
N TYR A 41 -31.80 -5.64 -6.56
CA TYR A 41 -31.86 -7.09 -6.69
C TYR A 41 -32.81 -7.47 -7.84
N PRO A 42 -32.34 -7.67 -9.06
CA PRO A 42 -33.22 -8.01 -10.21
C PRO A 42 -34.06 -9.26 -9.99
N ILE A 43 -33.57 -10.19 -9.18
CA ILE A 43 -34.29 -11.41 -8.80
C ILE A 43 -35.54 -11.12 -7.95
N TYR A 44 -35.60 -9.97 -7.26
CA TYR A 44 -36.69 -9.55 -6.37
C TYR A 44 -37.97 -9.13 -7.14
N ARG A 45 -38.29 -9.81 -8.26
CA ARG A 45 -39.45 -9.53 -9.09
C ARG A 45 -40.47 -10.67 -9.08
N ASP A 46 -40.03 -11.89 -8.85
CA ASP A 46 -40.82 -13.10 -9.07
C ASP A 46 -41.42 -13.68 -7.78
N HIS A 47 -40.95 -13.21 -6.60
CA HIS A 47 -41.47 -13.50 -5.25
C HIS A 47 -41.62 -15.00 -4.89
N LEU A 48 -40.80 -15.87 -5.50
CA LEU A 48 -40.89 -17.32 -5.34
C LEU A 48 -39.56 -18.00 -4.98
N SER A 49 -38.44 -17.25 -4.95
CA SER A 49 -37.12 -17.85 -4.69
C SER A 49 -36.74 -17.79 -3.20
N GLU A 50 -35.91 -18.75 -2.76
CA GLU A 50 -35.33 -18.75 -1.42
C GLU A 50 -34.50 -17.48 -1.13
N GLU A 51 -33.89 -16.92 -2.19
CA GLU A 51 -33.11 -15.70 -2.11
C GLU A 51 -33.96 -14.46 -1.85
N GLU A 52 -35.15 -14.37 -2.47
CA GLU A 52 -36.12 -13.29 -2.18
C GLU A 52 -36.64 -13.37 -0.75
N GLN A 53 -36.88 -14.58 -0.26
CA GLN A 53 -37.30 -14.79 1.12
C GLN A 53 -36.21 -14.33 2.11
N ALA A 54 -34.94 -14.61 1.80
CA ALA A 54 -33.81 -14.14 2.60
C ALA A 54 -33.66 -12.59 2.60
N ILE A 55 -33.96 -11.94 1.48
CA ILE A 55 -34.01 -10.46 1.37
C ILE A 55 -35.18 -9.91 2.19
N ASP A 56 -36.38 -10.48 2.09
CA ASP A 56 -37.55 -10.11 2.88
C ASP A 56 -37.32 -10.25 4.39
N ASP A 57 -36.67 -11.34 4.81
CA ASP A 57 -36.29 -11.57 6.20
C ASP A 57 -35.28 -10.51 6.67
N ALA A 58 -34.32 -10.15 5.83
CA ALA A 58 -33.35 -9.11 6.13
C ALA A 58 -34.03 -7.75 6.29
N VAL A 59 -34.91 -7.37 5.37
CA VAL A 59 -35.68 -6.11 5.44
C VAL A 59 -36.59 -6.10 6.68
N THR A 60 -37.22 -7.21 7.01
CA THR A 60 -38.05 -7.35 8.21
C THR A 60 -37.24 -7.12 9.48
N ARG A 61 -36.04 -7.72 9.57
CA ARG A 61 -35.11 -7.48 10.69
C ARG A 61 -34.69 -6.02 10.78
N LEU A 62 -34.24 -5.41 9.67
CA LEU A 62 -33.84 -4.02 9.62
C LEU A 62 -34.96 -3.06 10.03
N SER A 63 -36.21 -3.37 9.65
CA SER A 63 -37.38 -2.60 10.04
C SER A 63 -37.70 -2.78 11.53
N SER A 64 -37.57 -3.98 12.08
CA SER A 64 -37.78 -4.26 13.52
C SER A 64 -36.73 -3.57 14.40
N TRP A 65 -35.48 -3.42 13.90
CA TRP A 65 -34.41 -2.67 14.56
C TRP A 65 -34.52 -1.14 14.33
N GLN A 66 -35.57 -0.68 13.65
CA GLN A 66 -35.80 0.72 13.32
C GLN A 66 -34.68 1.39 12.48
N MET A 67 -33.85 0.59 11.82
CA MET A 67 -32.78 1.11 10.95
C MET A 67 -33.28 1.57 9.59
N VAL A 68 -34.39 0.97 9.13
CA VAL A 68 -35.08 1.38 7.90
C VAL A 68 -36.60 1.50 8.12
N ALA A 69 -37.23 2.36 7.32
CA ALA A 69 -38.68 2.37 7.15
C ALA A 69 -38.99 1.56 5.89
N ALA A 70 -39.74 0.47 6.04
CA ALA A 70 -40.07 -0.46 4.96
C ALA A 70 -41.58 -0.74 4.92
N PRO A 71 -42.38 0.13 4.26
CA PRO A 71 -43.78 -0.13 4.08
C PRO A 71 -44.00 -1.31 3.13
N ARG A 72 -44.94 -2.19 3.47
CA ARG A 72 -45.39 -3.26 2.57
C ARG A 72 -46.39 -2.72 1.54
N SER A 73 -46.33 -3.26 0.32
CA SER A 73 -47.36 -3.00 -0.70
C SER A 73 -48.70 -3.65 -0.33
N ALA A 74 -49.74 -3.34 -1.09
CA ALA A 74 -51.06 -3.97 -0.93
C ALA A 74 -51.01 -5.51 -1.10
N GLN A 75 -50.02 -6.03 -1.84
CA GLN A 75 -49.78 -7.45 -2.06
C GLN A 75 -48.89 -8.09 -0.96
N GLY A 76 -48.44 -7.32 0.04
CA GLY A 76 -47.67 -7.81 1.15
C GLY A 76 -46.14 -7.77 0.97
N TYR A 77 -45.60 -7.32 -0.18
CA TYR A 77 -44.18 -7.26 -0.48
C TYR A 77 -43.56 -5.90 -0.13
N TYR A 78 -42.25 -5.93 0.14
CA TYR A 78 -41.46 -4.70 0.23
C TYR A 78 -41.08 -4.22 -1.18
N THR A 79 -41.22 -2.94 -1.47
CA THR A 79 -40.83 -2.35 -2.75
C THR A 79 -39.72 -1.33 -2.59
N LYS A 80 -39.90 -0.43 -1.64
CA LYS A 80 -38.94 0.63 -1.33
C LYS A 80 -38.73 0.68 0.17
N ILE A 81 -37.43 0.76 0.53
CA ILE A 81 -37.00 0.96 1.90
C ILE A 81 -36.30 2.31 2.02
N THR A 82 -36.44 2.96 3.15
CA THR A 82 -35.88 4.30 3.41
C THR A 82 -35.03 4.25 4.67
N LEU A 83 -33.79 4.72 4.57
CA LEU A 83 -32.85 4.78 5.69
C LEU A 83 -33.37 5.73 6.77
N ARG A 84 -33.38 5.30 8.01
CA ARG A 84 -33.80 6.10 9.16
C ARG A 84 -32.59 6.87 9.70
N LEU A 85 -32.54 8.17 9.40
CA LEU A 85 -31.41 9.03 9.76
C LEU A 85 -31.39 9.37 11.25
N ASP A 86 -32.51 9.23 11.96
CA ASP A 86 -32.61 9.31 13.41
C ASP A 86 -31.88 8.21 14.14
N HIS A 87 -31.63 7.06 13.47
CA HIS A 87 -30.87 5.91 13.97
C HIS A 87 -29.53 5.72 13.25
N ILE A 88 -29.00 6.76 12.62
CA ILE A 88 -27.80 6.64 11.78
C ILE A 88 -26.56 6.19 12.58
N GLN A 89 -26.46 6.56 13.85
CA GLN A 89 -25.35 6.19 14.70
C GLN A 89 -25.34 4.67 14.97
N GLU A 90 -26.48 4.11 15.35
CA GLU A 90 -26.65 2.68 15.57
C GLU A 90 -26.40 1.87 14.30
N ILE A 91 -26.73 2.45 13.13
CA ILE A 91 -26.45 1.84 11.83
C ILE A 91 -24.93 1.78 11.57
N TYR A 92 -24.18 2.85 11.85
CA TYR A 92 -22.71 2.83 11.75
C TYR A 92 -22.08 1.83 12.71
N GLU A 93 -22.57 1.76 13.95
CA GLU A 93 -22.10 0.78 14.94
C GLU A 93 -22.36 -0.66 14.49
N PHE A 94 -23.57 -0.93 13.97
CA PHE A 94 -23.92 -2.24 13.41
C PHE A 94 -23.01 -2.65 12.25
N LEU A 95 -22.66 -1.69 11.37
CA LEU A 95 -21.75 -1.93 10.24
C LEU A 95 -20.28 -1.99 10.65
N GLY A 96 -19.94 -1.71 11.90
CA GLY A 96 -18.56 -1.59 12.35
C GLY A 96 -17.76 -0.52 11.59
N ARG A 97 -18.45 0.56 11.16
CA ARG A 97 -17.91 1.57 10.26
C ARG A 97 -18.05 2.97 10.88
N LYS A 98 -17.03 3.80 10.72
CA LYS A 98 -17.11 5.23 11.08
C LYS A 98 -17.76 6.05 9.95
N PRO A 99 -18.46 7.16 10.28
CA PRO A 99 -18.93 8.12 9.28
C PRO A 99 -17.78 8.63 8.38
N ALA A 100 -18.00 8.71 7.08
CA ALA A 100 -16.97 9.16 6.14
C ALA A 100 -16.44 10.57 6.44
N GLN A 101 -17.27 11.43 7.05
CA GLN A 101 -16.83 12.76 7.47
C GLN A 101 -15.84 12.71 8.63
N GLU A 102 -16.05 11.86 9.63
CA GLU A 102 -15.12 11.65 10.75
C GLU A 102 -13.81 11.05 10.24
N THR A 103 -13.90 10.01 9.43
CA THR A 103 -12.74 9.39 8.77
C THR A 103 -11.93 10.42 7.99
N ARG A 104 -12.60 11.32 7.24
CA ARG A 104 -11.93 12.39 6.52
C ARG A 104 -11.27 13.40 7.45
N GLN A 105 -11.90 13.76 8.56
CA GLN A 105 -11.32 14.66 9.56
C GLN A 105 -10.09 14.02 10.22
N GLU A 106 -10.16 12.73 10.58
CA GLU A 106 -9.01 11.99 11.11
C GLU A 106 -7.84 11.96 10.10
N GLN A 107 -8.12 11.72 8.82
CA GLN A 107 -7.09 11.74 7.76
C GLN A 107 -6.46 13.14 7.63
N LEU A 108 -7.28 14.20 7.61
CA LEU A 108 -6.75 15.56 7.53
C LEU A 108 -5.89 15.92 8.75
N GLN A 109 -6.27 15.47 9.94
CA GLN A 109 -5.48 15.70 11.14
C GLN A 109 -4.11 14.99 11.05
N LEU A 110 -4.07 13.74 10.61
CA LEU A 110 -2.81 13.01 10.40
C LEU A 110 -1.88 13.73 9.42
N LEU A 111 -2.42 14.25 8.32
CA LEU A 111 -1.64 14.99 7.32
C LEU A 111 -1.09 16.31 7.88
N LEU A 112 -1.91 17.05 8.65
CA LEU A 112 -1.48 18.27 9.33
C LEU A 112 -0.36 17.99 10.33
N ASP A 113 -0.49 16.91 11.10
CA ASP A 113 0.51 16.55 12.11
C ASP A 113 1.83 16.14 11.45
N ALA A 114 1.77 15.38 10.33
CA ALA A 114 2.96 15.03 9.55
C ALA A 114 3.69 16.28 9.01
N GLN A 115 2.95 17.30 8.55
CA GLN A 115 3.56 18.54 8.08
C GLN A 115 4.20 19.40 9.18
N ARG A 116 3.62 19.36 10.40
CA ARG A 116 4.12 20.17 11.53
C ARG A 116 5.40 19.63 12.14
N GLN A 117 5.61 18.32 12.12
CA GLN A 117 6.73 17.69 12.79
C GLN A 117 8.08 18.04 12.14
N ASN A 118 8.19 17.94 10.82
CA ASN A 118 9.40 18.33 10.09
C ASN A 118 9.09 18.57 8.61
N PRO A 119 9.14 19.81 8.10
CA PRO A 119 8.73 20.16 6.74
C PRO A 119 9.51 19.48 5.60
N ASP A 120 10.77 19.10 5.85
CA ASP A 120 11.67 18.58 4.82
C ASP A 120 11.65 17.04 4.69
N THR A 121 10.81 16.36 5.48
CA THR A 121 10.71 14.90 5.41
C THR A 121 9.87 14.42 4.24
N LEU A 122 10.11 13.17 3.80
CA LEU A 122 9.28 12.51 2.78
C LEU A 122 7.80 12.46 3.20
N SER A 123 7.56 12.19 4.48
CA SER A 123 6.21 12.17 5.07
C SER A 123 5.53 13.54 4.95
N SER A 124 6.23 14.63 5.25
CA SER A 124 5.71 16.00 5.17
C SER A 124 5.44 16.43 3.72
N ARG A 125 6.36 16.15 2.80
CA ARG A 125 6.19 16.43 1.36
C ARG A 125 4.96 15.72 0.81
N PHE A 126 4.83 14.42 1.07
CA PHE A 126 3.67 13.63 0.68
C PHE A 126 2.36 14.17 1.29
N ALA A 127 2.38 14.50 2.59
CA ALA A 127 1.21 15.07 3.25
C ALA A 127 0.76 16.40 2.61
N GLY A 128 1.71 17.25 2.21
CA GLY A 128 1.44 18.51 1.51
C GLY A 128 0.77 18.30 0.15
N GLU A 129 1.29 17.39 -0.66
CA GLU A 129 0.73 17.05 -1.98
C GLU A 129 -0.68 16.46 -1.85
N LEU A 130 -0.88 15.57 -0.87
CA LEU A 130 -2.18 14.96 -0.63
C LEU A 130 -3.21 15.98 -0.15
N MET A 131 -2.83 16.90 0.73
CA MET A 131 -3.70 17.99 1.18
C MET A 131 -4.07 18.93 0.04
N ALA A 132 -3.13 19.31 -0.81
CA ALA A 132 -3.38 20.15 -1.98
C ALA A 132 -4.36 19.47 -2.95
N ALA A 133 -4.24 18.16 -3.15
CA ALA A 133 -5.19 17.38 -3.95
C ALA A 133 -6.59 17.37 -3.35
N LEU A 134 -6.72 17.16 -2.04
CA LEU A 134 -7.99 17.18 -1.31
C LEU A 134 -8.66 18.57 -1.35
N GLN A 135 -7.88 19.64 -1.20
CA GLN A 135 -8.38 21.03 -1.30
C GLN A 135 -8.87 21.36 -2.71
N ALA A 136 -8.20 20.84 -3.74
CA ALA A 136 -8.62 20.98 -5.13
C ALA A 136 -9.82 20.07 -5.52
N GLY A 137 -10.43 19.38 -4.54
CA GLY A 137 -11.55 18.47 -4.77
C GLY A 137 -11.20 17.17 -5.49
N ARG A 138 -9.92 16.88 -5.65
CA ARG A 138 -9.44 15.62 -6.23
C ARG A 138 -9.44 14.51 -5.18
N SER A 139 -9.70 13.28 -5.61
CA SER A 139 -9.57 12.11 -4.73
C SER A 139 -8.10 11.91 -4.35
N PRO A 140 -7.77 11.62 -3.09
CA PRO A 140 -6.44 11.14 -2.74
C PRO A 140 -6.14 9.89 -3.55
N GLY A 141 -5.02 9.89 -4.27
CA GLY A 141 -4.53 8.74 -4.99
C GLY A 141 -4.14 7.59 -4.05
N TYR A 142 -3.49 6.58 -4.60
CA TYR A 142 -2.84 5.48 -3.86
C TYR A 142 -3.78 4.56 -3.06
N GLY A 143 -5.11 4.64 -3.25
CA GLY A 143 -6.08 3.81 -2.51
C GLY A 143 -6.14 4.09 -1.00
N LEU A 144 -5.79 5.32 -0.58
CA LEU A 144 -5.78 5.74 0.82
C LEU A 144 -7.09 6.36 1.29
N GLN A 145 -8.03 6.60 0.35
CA GLN A 145 -9.32 7.21 0.68
C GLN A 145 -10.10 6.35 1.69
N GLY A 146 -10.50 6.97 2.80
CA GLY A 146 -11.32 6.30 3.81
C GLY A 146 -10.58 5.31 4.70
N ASN A 147 -9.28 5.10 4.51
CA ASN A 147 -8.49 4.19 5.33
C ASN A 147 -7.44 4.96 6.16
N VAL A 148 -7.81 5.29 7.38
CA VAL A 148 -6.99 6.07 8.33
C VAL A 148 -5.74 5.30 8.75
N GLU A 149 -5.90 4.02 9.10
CA GLU A 149 -4.79 3.17 9.55
C GLU A 149 -3.72 3.03 8.46
N LYS A 150 -4.16 2.74 7.24
CA LYS A 150 -3.23 2.63 6.10
C LYS A 150 -2.50 3.94 5.81
N LEU A 151 -3.18 5.08 5.95
CA LEU A 151 -2.54 6.40 5.81
C LEU A 151 -1.51 6.61 6.92
N ARG A 152 -1.81 6.24 8.16
CA ARG A 152 -0.87 6.31 9.29
C ARG A 152 0.38 5.47 9.03
N ASP A 153 0.20 4.23 8.58
CA ASP A 153 1.30 3.32 8.26
C ASP A 153 2.19 3.87 7.14
N VAL A 154 1.56 4.43 6.10
CA VAL A 154 2.29 5.06 4.98
C VAL A 154 3.10 6.26 5.44
N LEU A 155 2.52 7.17 6.23
CA LEU A 155 3.23 8.34 6.75
C LEU A 155 4.39 7.93 7.67
N LEU A 156 4.18 6.95 8.54
CA LEU A 156 5.21 6.42 9.41
C LEU A 156 6.36 5.77 8.61
N ALA A 157 6.02 4.95 7.60
CA ALA A 157 7.01 4.34 6.72
C ALA A 157 7.86 5.39 6.00
N LEU A 158 7.23 6.41 5.40
CA LEU A 158 7.93 7.48 4.68
C LEU A 158 8.85 8.27 5.61
N GLU A 159 8.41 8.56 6.83
CA GLU A 159 9.26 9.21 7.83
C GLU A 159 10.51 8.38 8.14
N LYS A 160 10.33 7.08 8.41
CA LYS A 160 11.44 6.18 8.77
C LYS A 160 12.35 5.89 7.58
N ILE A 161 11.82 5.76 6.37
CA ILE A 161 12.63 5.61 5.14
C ILE A 161 13.52 6.84 4.93
N GLY A 162 13.00 8.05 5.09
CA GLY A 162 13.79 9.27 4.97
C GLY A 162 14.92 9.43 6.00
N GLN A 163 14.89 8.64 7.09
CA GLN A 163 15.92 8.63 8.15
C GLN A 163 17.00 7.55 7.92
N LEU A 164 16.83 6.66 6.92
CA LEU A 164 17.79 5.59 6.65
C LEU A 164 19.09 6.18 6.09
N ASN A 165 20.17 6.02 6.81
CA ASN A 165 21.52 6.43 6.43
C ASN A 165 22.45 5.26 6.08
N LYS A 166 21.93 4.04 6.12
CA LYS A 166 22.60 2.79 5.77
C LYS A 166 21.60 1.80 5.18
N GLU A 167 22.09 0.88 4.39
CA GLU A 167 21.31 -0.22 3.84
C GLU A 167 20.59 -1.00 4.94
N THR A 168 19.30 -1.17 4.78
CA THR A 168 18.42 -1.86 5.72
C THR A 168 17.51 -2.81 4.94
N TYR A 169 17.39 -4.04 5.37
CA TYR A 169 16.50 -5.00 4.72
C TYR A 169 15.03 -4.72 5.06
N VAL A 170 14.17 -4.82 4.07
CA VAL A 170 12.71 -4.61 4.19
C VAL A 170 12.13 -5.36 5.38
N ARG A 171 12.56 -6.60 5.62
CA ARG A 171 12.09 -7.42 6.74
C ARG A 171 12.45 -6.81 8.10
N ASN A 172 13.71 -6.37 8.24
CA ASN A 172 14.20 -5.75 9.48
C ASN A 172 13.55 -4.38 9.71
N PHE A 173 13.38 -3.61 8.63
CA PHE A 173 12.66 -2.34 8.66
C PHE A 173 11.21 -2.54 9.13
N SER A 174 10.51 -3.51 8.53
CA SER A 174 9.13 -3.82 8.89
C SER A 174 8.98 -4.21 10.37
N GLU A 175 9.87 -5.08 10.85
CA GLU A 175 9.90 -5.48 12.27
C GLU A 175 10.17 -4.29 13.21
N ALA A 176 11.13 -3.45 12.87
CA ALA A 176 11.50 -2.28 13.70
C ALA A 176 10.41 -1.21 13.73
N VAL A 177 9.68 -1.00 12.63
CA VAL A 177 8.70 0.09 12.50
C VAL A 177 7.28 -0.35 12.90
N PHE A 178 6.91 -1.58 12.56
CA PHE A 178 5.54 -2.08 12.69
C PHE A 178 5.40 -3.23 13.68
N HIS A 179 6.51 -3.75 14.23
CA HIS A 179 6.54 -4.96 15.07
C HIS A 179 5.95 -6.20 14.36
N ASP A 180 5.98 -6.19 13.04
CA ASP A 180 5.58 -7.29 12.16
C ASP A 180 6.47 -7.29 10.92
N SER A 181 7.27 -8.33 10.77
CA SER A 181 8.24 -8.48 9.67
C SER A 181 7.63 -8.53 8.26
N LYS A 182 6.30 -8.68 8.15
CA LYS A 182 5.55 -8.77 6.88
C LYS A 182 4.66 -7.55 6.61
N HIS A 183 4.42 -6.71 7.61
CA HIS A 183 3.47 -5.59 7.51
C HIS A 183 3.80 -4.64 6.35
N PHE A 184 5.06 -4.25 6.21
CA PHE A 184 5.51 -3.35 5.13
C PHE A 184 5.15 -3.88 3.74
N HIS A 185 5.12 -5.20 3.55
CA HIS A 185 4.78 -5.79 2.25
C HIS A 185 3.36 -5.39 1.80
N SER A 186 2.43 -5.22 2.73
CA SER A 186 1.04 -4.81 2.45
C SER A 186 0.91 -3.38 1.90
N ILE A 187 1.89 -2.51 2.18
CA ILE A 187 1.92 -1.10 1.76
C ILE A 187 3.05 -0.79 0.78
N SER A 188 3.95 -1.75 0.50
CA SER A 188 5.16 -1.54 -0.31
C SER A 188 4.87 -0.98 -1.71
N GLY A 189 3.81 -1.46 -2.37
CA GLY A 189 3.38 -0.95 -3.68
C GLY A 189 2.97 0.52 -3.65
N ILE A 190 2.33 0.95 -2.57
CA ILE A 190 1.94 2.35 -2.34
C ILE A 190 3.18 3.20 -2.07
N ILE A 191 4.06 2.73 -1.18
CA ILE A 191 5.32 3.41 -0.84
C ILE A 191 6.19 3.61 -2.09
N ARG A 192 6.36 2.58 -2.94
CA ARG A 192 7.10 2.69 -4.20
C ARG A 192 6.52 3.77 -5.13
N SER A 193 5.18 3.82 -5.22
CA SER A 193 4.52 4.83 -6.06
C SER A 193 4.76 6.24 -5.52
N ILE A 194 4.57 6.45 -4.22
CA ILE A 194 4.79 7.75 -3.58
C ILE A 194 6.25 8.20 -3.70
N LEU A 195 7.20 7.31 -3.40
CA LEU A 195 8.62 7.63 -3.51
C LEU A 195 9.02 7.97 -4.95
N SER A 196 8.48 7.25 -5.95
CA SER A 196 8.73 7.56 -7.36
C SER A 196 8.18 8.94 -7.75
N ASP A 197 7.02 9.32 -7.22
CA ASP A 197 6.39 10.62 -7.51
C ASP A 197 7.11 11.78 -6.78
N LEU A 198 7.69 11.52 -5.59
CA LEU A 198 8.45 12.50 -4.80
C LEU A 198 9.90 12.64 -5.24
N THR A 199 10.43 11.74 -6.06
CA THR A 199 11.84 11.70 -6.45
C THR A 199 12.04 12.42 -7.78
N ASP A 200 12.86 13.49 -7.81
CA ASP A 200 13.16 14.26 -8.99
C ASP A 200 14.17 13.56 -9.94
N GLN A 201 14.80 12.48 -9.49
CA GLN A 201 15.80 11.73 -10.25
C GLN A 201 15.13 10.62 -11.08
N PRO A 202 15.65 10.28 -12.26
CA PRO A 202 15.11 9.21 -13.11
C PRO A 202 15.47 7.82 -12.55
N VAL A 203 14.80 7.42 -11.47
CA VAL A 203 14.96 6.09 -10.83
C VAL A 203 13.83 5.18 -11.26
N GLU A 204 14.14 3.96 -11.69
CA GLU A 204 13.10 2.98 -12.02
C GLU A 204 12.30 2.60 -10.77
N LYS A 205 10.98 2.50 -10.92
CA LYS A 205 10.08 2.20 -9.79
C LYS A 205 10.43 0.92 -9.03
N LYS A 206 11.01 -0.07 -9.71
CA LYS A 206 11.47 -1.31 -9.06
C LYS A 206 12.69 -1.11 -8.15
N GLN A 207 13.55 -0.11 -8.44
CA GLN A 207 14.78 0.21 -7.72
C GLN A 207 14.60 1.35 -6.71
N ILE A 208 13.41 1.95 -6.63
CA ILE A 208 13.17 3.13 -5.81
C ILE A 208 13.40 2.88 -4.30
N LEU A 209 13.13 1.68 -3.80
CA LEU A 209 13.41 1.35 -2.39
C LEU A 209 14.91 1.29 -2.12
N GLU A 210 15.70 0.70 -3.03
CA GLU A 210 17.16 0.62 -2.95
C GLU A 210 17.78 2.02 -2.97
N TYR A 211 17.26 2.91 -3.81
CA TYR A 211 17.66 4.33 -3.83
C TYR A 211 17.52 4.99 -2.45
N TYR A 212 16.55 4.57 -1.65
CA TYR A 212 16.34 5.02 -0.27
C TYR A 212 16.93 4.07 0.79
N ASN A 213 17.95 3.29 0.45
CA ASN A 213 18.64 2.34 1.35
C ASN A 213 17.75 1.25 1.93
N LEU A 214 16.63 0.90 1.27
CA LEU A 214 15.73 -0.16 1.70
C LEU A 214 15.79 -1.34 0.72
N LEU A 215 16.47 -2.41 1.11
CA LEU A 215 16.77 -3.57 0.27
C LEU A 215 15.77 -4.71 0.50
N GLU A 216 15.24 -5.29 -0.56
CA GLU A 216 14.36 -6.47 -0.46
C GLU A 216 15.14 -7.74 -0.15
N ASN A 217 16.29 -7.89 -0.78
CA ASN A 217 17.18 -9.04 -0.61
C ASN A 217 18.63 -8.58 -0.45
N PRO A 218 19.48 -9.39 0.19
CA PRO A 218 20.90 -9.14 0.18
C PRO A 218 21.41 -9.04 -1.25
N THR A 219 22.08 -7.95 -1.56
CA THR A 219 22.76 -7.75 -2.85
C THR A 219 24.20 -8.25 -2.72
N TYR A 220 24.62 -9.12 -3.61
CA TYR A 220 25.97 -9.61 -3.67
C TYR A 220 26.62 -9.21 -4.98
N LEU A 221 27.84 -8.73 -4.89
CA LEU A 221 28.74 -8.64 -6.02
C LEU A 221 29.42 -9.99 -6.17
N TYR A 222 29.28 -10.67 -7.31
CA TYR A 222 29.94 -11.94 -7.54
C TYR A 222 31.18 -11.75 -8.42
N LEU A 223 32.29 -12.31 -7.96
CA LEU A 223 33.58 -12.31 -8.63
C LEU A 223 34.03 -13.74 -8.90
N LYS A 224 34.60 -13.99 -10.09
CA LYS A 224 35.34 -15.25 -10.36
C LYS A 224 36.50 -15.00 -11.30
N GLY A 225 37.47 -15.92 -11.27
CA GLY A 225 38.70 -15.84 -12.05
C GLY A 225 39.76 -14.94 -11.39
N GLY A 226 40.55 -14.25 -12.18
CA GLY A 226 41.82 -13.63 -11.81
C GLY A 226 41.72 -12.36 -10.94
N TRP A 227 40.91 -12.35 -9.92
CA TRP A 227 40.84 -11.29 -8.92
C TRP A 227 41.71 -11.64 -7.70
N ILE A 228 42.44 -10.66 -7.18
CA ILE A 228 43.15 -10.73 -5.90
C ILE A 228 42.58 -9.58 -5.04
N LEU A 229 41.98 -9.94 -3.89
CA LEU A 229 41.38 -9.01 -2.96
C LEU A 229 42.25 -8.88 -1.73
N GLU A 230 42.79 -7.70 -1.48
CA GLU A 230 43.62 -7.41 -0.30
C GLU A 230 42.77 -6.77 0.80
N PHE A 231 42.81 -7.37 1.97
CA PHE A 231 42.22 -6.86 3.21
C PHE A 231 43.35 -6.41 4.16
N PRO A 232 43.07 -5.71 5.28
CA PRO A 232 44.09 -5.25 6.21
C PRO A 232 45.07 -6.31 6.66
N ASP A 233 44.58 -7.53 6.93
CA ASP A 233 45.37 -8.63 7.52
C ASP A 233 45.34 -9.94 6.69
N SER A 234 44.78 -9.92 5.47
CA SER A 234 44.63 -11.10 4.64
C SER A 234 44.53 -10.76 3.15
N CYS A 235 44.67 -11.78 2.33
CA CYS A 235 44.55 -11.69 0.88
C CYS A 235 43.75 -12.90 0.39
N ILE A 236 42.79 -12.67 -0.51
CA ILE A 236 42.01 -13.72 -1.14
C ILE A 236 42.31 -13.72 -2.64
N ARG A 237 42.81 -14.86 -3.15
CA ARG A 237 42.88 -15.11 -4.58
C ARG A 237 41.62 -15.82 -5.03
N VAL A 238 40.81 -15.15 -5.83
CA VAL A 238 39.51 -15.69 -6.26
C VAL A 238 39.66 -16.86 -7.23
N THR A 239 40.78 -16.94 -7.93
CA THR A 239 41.17 -18.10 -8.74
C THR A 239 41.21 -19.42 -7.95
N ASP A 240 41.50 -19.33 -6.66
CA ASP A 240 41.59 -20.53 -5.80
C ASP A 240 40.21 -21.00 -5.33
N LEU A 241 39.13 -20.26 -5.67
CA LEU A 241 37.76 -20.55 -5.27
C LEU A 241 36.95 -21.03 -6.48
N PRO A 242 36.70 -22.33 -6.65
CA PRO A 242 35.86 -22.85 -7.72
C PRO A 242 34.46 -22.21 -7.68
N GLY A 243 34.04 -21.57 -8.79
CA GLY A 243 32.77 -20.88 -8.88
C GLY A 243 32.77 -19.40 -8.43
N GLY A 244 33.86 -18.93 -7.82
CA GLY A 244 34.02 -17.53 -7.41
C GLY A 244 33.58 -17.24 -5.98
N ILE A 245 33.38 -15.94 -5.68
CA ILE A 245 32.99 -15.43 -4.37
C ILE A 245 31.89 -14.40 -4.52
N GLY A 246 30.94 -14.36 -3.57
CA GLY A 246 29.93 -13.28 -3.42
C GLY A 246 30.33 -12.37 -2.26
N LEU A 247 30.36 -11.06 -2.51
CA LEU A 247 30.68 -10.03 -1.52
C LEU A 247 29.47 -9.16 -1.24
N THR A 248 29.19 -8.89 0.03
CA THR A 248 28.22 -7.88 0.48
C THR A 248 28.84 -6.48 0.42
N SER A 249 28.04 -5.43 0.60
CA SER A 249 28.50 -4.03 0.73
C SER A 249 29.58 -3.90 1.84
N ASP A 250 29.36 -4.54 2.97
CA ASP A 250 30.35 -4.54 4.08
C ASP A 250 31.66 -5.24 3.66
N GLY A 251 31.54 -6.38 2.95
CA GLY A 251 32.69 -7.10 2.41
C GLY A 251 33.49 -6.27 1.41
N LEU A 252 32.80 -5.52 0.55
CA LEU A 252 33.44 -4.61 -0.41
C LEU A 252 34.13 -3.44 0.29
N SER A 253 33.50 -2.86 1.30
CA SER A 253 34.06 -1.74 2.09
C SER A 253 35.30 -2.12 2.89
N ALA A 254 35.49 -3.40 3.18
CA ALA A 254 36.66 -3.94 3.88
C ALA A 254 37.87 -4.15 2.96
N ILE A 255 37.70 -4.10 1.64
CA ILE A 255 38.79 -4.31 0.68
C ILE A 255 39.72 -3.09 0.65
N ARG A 256 41.00 -3.29 0.79
CA ARG A 256 42.03 -2.26 0.73
C ARG A 256 42.49 -1.96 -0.68
N SER A 257 42.72 -3.03 -1.46
CA SER A 257 43.11 -2.96 -2.86
C SER A 257 42.58 -4.17 -3.63
N VAL A 258 42.42 -3.99 -4.94
CA VAL A 258 42.05 -5.05 -5.87
C VAL A 258 43.11 -5.12 -6.94
N LEU A 259 43.73 -6.30 -7.09
CA LEU A 259 44.66 -6.58 -8.15
C LEU A 259 44.04 -7.55 -9.17
N LEU A 260 44.43 -7.40 -10.42
CA LEU A 260 43.96 -8.23 -11.52
C LEU A 260 45.13 -9.02 -12.10
N GLU A 261 45.03 -10.34 -12.12
CA GLU A 261 46.02 -11.17 -12.82
C GLU A 261 45.87 -11.10 -14.33
N PRO A 262 44.65 -11.15 -14.90
CA PRO A 262 44.43 -11.04 -16.35
C PRO A 262 44.35 -9.60 -16.83
N ARG A 263 44.55 -9.42 -18.16
CA ARG A 263 44.36 -8.13 -18.82
C ARG A 263 42.91 -7.79 -19.19
N THR A 264 41.99 -8.75 -19.00
CA THR A 264 40.59 -8.63 -19.42
C THR A 264 39.66 -8.81 -18.26
N VAL A 265 38.76 -7.85 -18.08
CA VAL A 265 37.60 -7.92 -17.15
C VAL A 265 36.34 -8.07 -17.98
N ILE A 266 35.50 -9.03 -17.64
CA ILE A 266 34.20 -9.26 -18.23
C ILE A 266 33.13 -8.89 -17.19
N THR A 267 32.29 -7.90 -17.48
CA THR A 267 31.12 -7.56 -16.70
C THR A 267 29.90 -8.29 -17.24
N VAL A 268 29.07 -8.83 -16.37
CA VAL A 268 27.90 -9.63 -16.73
C VAL A 268 26.69 -9.15 -15.94
N GLU A 269 25.57 -8.92 -16.61
CA GLU A 269 24.30 -8.51 -16.00
C GLU A 269 23.37 -9.69 -15.66
N ASN A 270 23.59 -10.84 -16.30
CA ASN A 270 22.77 -12.03 -16.11
C ASN A 270 23.51 -13.09 -15.29
N LEU A 271 22.91 -13.54 -14.19
CA LEU A 271 23.52 -14.51 -13.28
C LEU A 271 23.77 -15.87 -13.96
N THR A 272 22.88 -16.33 -14.84
CA THR A 272 23.07 -17.57 -15.59
C THR A 272 24.31 -17.46 -16.49
N THR A 273 24.43 -16.36 -17.22
CA THR A 273 25.61 -16.08 -18.06
C THR A 273 26.90 -16.02 -17.21
N TYR A 274 26.84 -15.41 -16.02
CA TYR A 274 27.96 -15.41 -15.10
C TYR A 274 28.45 -16.86 -14.75
N HIS A 275 27.48 -17.77 -14.48
CA HIS A 275 27.84 -19.17 -14.18
C HIS A 275 28.38 -19.92 -15.39
N ASP A 276 27.88 -19.64 -16.58
CA ASP A 276 28.26 -20.30 -17.82
C ASP A 276 29.70 -19.91 -18.32
N ILE A 277 30.20 -18.71 -17.97
CA ILE A 277 31.53 -18.30 -18.35
C ILE A 277 32.54 -19.13 -17.57
N PRO A 278 33.54 -19.77 -18.23
CA PRO A 278 34.59 -20.53 -17.53
C PRO A 278 35.46 -19.67 -16.62
N SER A 279 35.89 -20.22 -15.50
CA SER A 279 36.90 -19.61 -14.59
C SER A 279 38.30 -19.86 -15.12
N ASP A 280 38.63 -19.27 -16.25
CA ASP A 280 39.96 -19.33 -16.88
C ASP A 280 40.73 -18.03 -16.58
N ASP A 281 41.68 -17.66 -17.45
CA ASP A 281 42.52 -16.46 -17.32
C ASP A 281 41.81 -15.13 -17.38
N ARG A 282 40.52 -15.08 -17.15
CA ARG A 282 39.66 -13.87 -17.15
C ARG A 282 39.20 -13.51 -15.74
N ALA A 283 39.04 -12.22 -15.51
CA ALA A 283 38.34 -11.70 -14.32
C ALA A 283 36.86 -11.42 -14.67
N VAL A 284 35.94 -12.13 -14.06
CA VAL A 284 34.51 -12.01 -14.33
C VAL A 284 33.80 -11.34 -13.14
N LEU A 285 32.96 -10.35 -13.44
CA LEU A 285 32.22 -9.58 -12.48
C LEU A 285 30.73 -9.62 -12.83
N TYR A 286 29.88 -10.06 -11.90
CA TYR A 286 28.43 -9.97 -12.02
C TYR A 286 27.94 -8.80 -11.17
N LEU A 287 27.20 -7.88 -11.80
CA LEU A 287 26.73 -6.63 -11.19
C LEU A 287 25.25 -6.67 -10.73
N GLY A 288 24.49 -7.69 -11.14
CA GLY A 288 23.07 -7.81 -10.78
C GLY A 288 22.16 -6.69 -11.33
N GLY A 289 22.63 -5.95 -12.32
CA GLY A 289 22.04 -4.73 -12.87
C GLY A 289 23.08 -3.60 -12.90
N PHE A 290 22.64 -2.36 -13.11
CA PHE A 290 23.54 -1.20 -13.06
C PHE A 290 24.05 -0.98 -11.63
N PRO A 291 25.36 -0.78 -11.42
CA PRO A 291 25.86 -0.43 -10.10
C PRO A 291 25.24 0.89 -9.65
N ASN A 292 24.66 0.89 -8.45
CA ASN A 292 24.30 2.13 -7.79
C ASN A 292 25.58 2.89 -7.49
N SER A 293 25.63 4.16 -7.93
CA SER A 293 26.75 5.08 -7.72
C SER A 293 26.83 5.54 -6.26
#